data_0bbc480edc2ac726ad9f948680731717
#
_entry.id   0bbc480edc2ac726ad9f948680731717
#
_cell.length_a   1.000
_cell.length_b   1.000
_cell.length_c   1.000
_cell.angle_alpha   90.00
_cell.angle_beta   90.00
_cell.angle_gamma   90.00
#
_symmetry.space_group_name_H-M   'P 1'
#
loop_
_entity.id
_entity.type
_entity.pdbx_description
1 polymer ?
#
loop_
_entity_poly.entity_id
_entity_poly.type
_entity_poly.pdbx_seq_one_letter_code
_entity_poly.pdbx_strand_id
1 'polypeptide(L)'
;MIHVDHLVKRYRKAERNAVDGITFDVRAGEFFALLGPNGAGKTTTISILTTTLSPTAGTATIDGNDIVREASAVRRKVGIIFQRPSLDRNLTGEENVRFHAVLYGVYPYAPSYRLMPSEYREHVAQLASIVGLGDEVFAPIRTYSGGMSRKLEIVRSLIHRPKVLFLDEPTSGLDAPSRRALWAYLEQVRREANTTILLTTHYLEEAEEADRICIIDHGRVISLGTPAEIKADLVEEYVLVDAAPSQRSSLAAELAGLGLSASGDGPFRIELNGRTTHAVLKAIDTPLTVVRTHAPSLEDAYLEIIGRSEEDGTDA
;
A
#
# COMPACT_ATOMS: atom_id res chain seq x y z
N MET A 1 9.20 -6.49 -13.45
CA MET A 1 9.83 -7.09 -12.26
C MET A 1 8.94 -8.19 -11.66
N ILE A 2 7.68 -7.91 -11.41
CA ILE A 2 6.67 -8.92 -11.04
C ILE A 2 5.69 -9.02 -12.19
N HIS A 3 5.34 -10.22 -12.59
CA HIS A 3 4.31 -10.48 -13.60
C HIS A 3 3.34 -11.52 -13.04
N VAL A 4 2.06 -11.20 -13.01
CA VAL A 4 0.97 -12.06 -12.51
C VAL A 4 -0.03 -12.25 -13.62
N ASP A 5 -0.32 -13.50 -13.98
CA ASP A 5 -1.22 -13.85 -15.07
C ASP A 5 -2.28 -14.85 -14.64
N HIS A 6 -3.55 -14.40 -14.65
CA HIS A 6 -4.75 -15.18 -14.30
C HIS A 6 -4.59 -16.00 -13.01
N LEU A 7 -3.98 -15.39 -11.97
CA LEU A 7 -3.67 -16.07 -10.72
C LEU A 7 -4.95 -16.43 -9.95
N VAL A 8 -5.09 -17.69 -9.57
CA VAL A 8 -6.24 -18.21 -8.83
C VAL A 8 -5.80 -18.92 -7.57
N LYS A 9 -6.51 -18.68 -6.48
CA LYS A 9 -6.38 -19.45 -5.23
C LYS A 9 -7.72 -19.81 -4.65
N ARG A 10 -7.96 -21.11 -4.53
CA ARG A 10 -9.08 -21.69 -3.80
C ARG A 10 -8.58 -22.52 -2.64
N TYR A 11 -9.06 -22.25 -1.44
CA TYR A 11 -8.75 -23.06 -0.26
C TYR A 11 -9.61 -24.33 -0.24
N ARG A 12 -9.07 -25.41 0.34
CA ARG A 12 -9.61 -26.78 0.21
C ARG A 12 -11.09 -26.96 0.61
N LYS A 13 -11.64 -26.09 1.46
CA LYS A 13 -13.04 -26.16 1.92
C LYS A 13 -13.82 -24.88 1.59
N ALA A 14 -13.25 -23.98 0.80
CA ALA A 14 -13.90 -22.72 0.47
C ALA A 14 -14.84 -22.91 -0.73
N GLU A 15 -16.00 -22.28 -0.65
CA GLU A 15 -16.98 -22.25 -1.74
C GLU A 15 -16.54 -21.28 -2.84
N ARG A 16 -15.83 -20.20 -2.47
CA ARG A 16 -15.34 -19.16 -3.38
C ARG A 16 -13.82 -19.14 -3.46
N ASN A 17 -13.30 -18.59 -4.55
CA ASN A 17 -11.88 -18.32 -4.69
C ASN A 17 -11.48 -17.16 -3.79
N ALA A 18 -10.35 -17.29 -3.08
CA ALA A 18 -9.77 -16.19 -2.33
C ALA A 18 -8.98 -15.23 -3.23
N VAL A 19 -8.52 -15.72 -4.38
CA VAL A 19 -7.96 -14.97 -5.50
C VAL A 19 -8.57 -15.57 -6.76
N ASP A 20 -9.14 -14.77 -7.64
CA ASP A 20 -9.99 -15.21 -8.73
C ASP A 20 -9.58 -14.56 -10.06
N GLY A 21 -8.50 -15.09 -10.65
CA GLY A 21 -8.04 -14.69 -11.97
C GLY A 21 -7.37 -13.33 -12.04
N ILE A 22 -6.68 -12.87 -10.98
CA ILE A 22 -6.01 -11.57 -11.00
C ILE A 22 -4.85 -11.54 -11.99
N THR A 23 -4.73 -10.44 -12.71
CA THR A 23 -3.65 -10.17 -13.65
C THR A 23 -3.14 -8.75 -13.46
N PHE A 24 -1.84 -8.59 -13.23
CA PHE A 24 -1.17 -7.30 -13.14
C PHE A 24 0.35 -7.44 -13.29
N ASP A 25 1.01 -6.33 -13.61
CA ASP A 25 2.45 -6.21 -13.71
C ASP A 25 2.99 -5.15 -12.76
N VAL A 26 4.18 -5.38 -12.20
CA VAL A 26 4.94 -4.39 -11.44
C VAL A 26 6.31 -4.19 -12.07
N ARG A 27 6.67 -2.94 -12.34
CA ARG A 27 7.94 -2.57 -12.98
C ARG A 27 9.10 -2.64 -11.98
N ALA A 28 10.33 -2.67 -12.48
CA ALA A 28 11.51 -2.56 -11.61
C ALA A 28 11.57 -1.17 -10.96
N GLY A 29 11.85 -1.12 -9.66
CA GLY A 29 11.92 0.11 -8.88
C GLY A 29 10.55 0.78 -8.63
N GLU A 30 9.45 0.15 -9.02
CA GLU A 30 8.10 0.68 -8.80
C GLU A 30 7.66 0.46 -7.35
N PHE A 31 6.98 1.46 -6.80
CA PHE A 31 6.19 1.34 -5.59
C PHE A 31 4.73 1.05 -5.98
N PHE A 32 4.30 -0.18 -5.74
CA PHE A 32 2.99 -0.68 -6.14
C PHE A 32 2.14 -1.01 -4.91
N ALA A 33 0.93 -0.47 -4.83
CA ALA A 33 0.01 -0.74 -3.74
C ALA A 33 -1.10 -1.69 -4.18
N LEU A 34 -1.33 -2.74 -3.38
CA LEU A 34 -2.48 -3.63 -3.50
C LEU A 34 -3.50 -3.24 -2.43
N LEU A 35 -4.53 -2.50 -2.82
CA LEU A 35 -5.55 -1.93 -1.96
C LEU A 35 -6.83 -2.77 -2.00
N GLY A 36 -7.58 -2.81 -0.91
CA GLY A 36 -8.88 -3.50 -0.86
C GLY A 36 -9.35 -3.77 0.56
N PRO A 37 -10.61 -4.14 0.76
CA PRO A 37 -11.15 -4.44 2.07
C PRO A 37 -10.56 -5.71 2.68
N ASN A 38 -10.88 -5.96 3.94
CA ASN A 38 -10.51 -7.21 4.60
C ASN A 38 -11.19 -8.38 3.89
N GLY A 39 -10.41 -9.44 3.60
CA GLY A 39 -10.94 -10.60 2.85
C GLY A 39 -10.86 -10.47 1.33
N ALA A 40 -10.46 -9.33 0.78
CA ALA A 40 -10.35 -9.13 -0.68
C ALA A 40 -9.31 -10.01 -1.40
N GLY A 41 -8.43 -10.72 -0.66
CA GLY A 41 -7.41 -11.59 -1.24
C GLY A 41 -5.98 -11.06 -1.18
N LYS A 42 -5.74 -9.87 -0.61
CA LYS A 42 -4.41 -9.21 -0.55
C LYS A 42 -3.31 -10.10 0.05
N THR A 43 -3.49 -10.54 1.31
CA THR A 43 -2.53 -11.40 2.01
C THR A 43 -2.36 -12.75 1.31
N THR A 44 -3.43 -13.30 0.70
CA THR A 44 -3.35 -14.52 -0.09
C THR A 44 -2.48 -14.31 -1.32
N THR A 45 -2.64 -13.20 -2.02
CA THR A 45 -1.81 -12.83 -3.19
C THR A 45 -0.34 -12.71 -2.80
N ILE A 46 -0.03 -11.93 -1.74
CA ILE A 46 1.37 -11.85 -1.24
C ILE A 46 1.91 -13.23 -0.86
N SER A 47 1.12 -14.06 -0.17
CA SER A 47 1.56 -15.40 0.23
C SER A 47 1.92 -16.28 -0.96
N ILE A 48 1.23 -16.14 -2.08
CA ILE A 48 1.53 -16.86 -3.32
C ILE A 48 2.82 -16.29 -3.95
N LEU A 49 2.91 -14.97 -4.13
CA LEU A 49 4.07 -14.32 -4.75
C LEU A 49 5.35 -14.56 -3.95
N THR A 50 5.25 -14.63 -2.63
CA THR A 50 6.38 -14.94 -1.73
C THR A 50 6.67 -16.44 -1.58
N THR A 51 6.02 -17.28 -2.38
CA THR A 51 6.20 -18.75 -2.41
C THR A 51 5.85 -19.48 -1.11
N THR A 52 5.13 -18.85 -0.19
CA THR A 52 4.66 -19.49 1.06
C THR A 52 3.37 -20.28 0.84
N LEU A 53 2.65 -19.98 -0.24
CA LEU A 53 1.42 -20.65 -0.65
C LEU A 53 1.47 -20.95 -2.16
N SER A 54 1.09 -22.16 -2.56
CA SER A 54 0.99 -22.49 -3.99
C SER A 54 -0.33 -21.97 -4.58
N PRO A 55 -0.34 -21.43 -5.81
CA PRO A 55 -1.57 -21.10 -6.51
C PRO A 55 -2.38 -22.36 -6.85
N THR A 56 -3.67 -22.20 -7.13
CA THR A 56 -4.54 -23.28 -7.65
C THR A 56 -4.47 -23.31 -9.17
N ALA A 57 -4.39 -22.15 -9.83
CA ALA A 57 -4.21 -21.98 -11.27
C ALA A 57 -3.55 -20.62 -11.55
N GLY A 58 -3.21 -20.37 -12.81
CA GLY A 58 -2.49 -19.19 -13.24
C GLY A 58 -0.99 -19.26 -12.95
N THR A 59 -0.26 -18.23 -13.32
CA THR A 59 1.21 -18.16 -13.19
C THR A 59 1.63 -16.82 -12.63
N ALA A 60 2.81 -16.78 -11.99
CA ALA A 60 3.48 -15.53 -11.70
C ALA A 60 5.00 -15.71 -11.75
N THR A 61 5.70 -14.63 -12.11
CA THR A 61 7.16 -14.59 -12.12
C THR A 61 7.68 -13.38 -11.36
N ILE A 62 8.83 -13.54 -10.72
CA ILE A 62 9.54 -12.46 -10.03
C ILE A 62 10.97 -12.42 -10.52
N ASP A 63 11.39 -11.29 -11.08
CA ASP A 63 12.69 -11.10 -11.71
C ASP A 63 13.04 -12.25 -12.68
N GLY A 64 12.05 -12.64 -13.49
CA GLY A 64 12.13 -13.70 -14.50
C GLY A 64 12.04 -15.12 -13.97
N ASN A 65 11.94 -15.35 -12.65
CA ASN A 65 11.82 -16.68 -12.07
C ASN A 65 10.36 -17.05 -11.74
N ASP A 66 9.93 -18.23 -12.13
CA ASP A 66 8.62 -18.78 -11.83
C ASP A 66 8.50 -19.07 -10.32
N ILE A 67 7.40 -18.59 -9.70
CA ILE A 67 7.18 -18.69 -8.24
C ILE A 67 6.99 -20.12 -7.74
N VAL A 68 6.63 -21.06 -8.61
CA VAL A 68 6.41 -22.48 -8.27
C VAL A 68 7.63 -23.31 -8.61
N ARG A 69 8.11 -23.21 -9.86
CA ARG A 69 9.21 -24.05 -10.37
C ARG A 69 10.57 -23.61 -9.85
N GLU A 70 10.75 -22.31 -9.62
CA GLU A 70 12.00 -21.69 -9.20
C GLU A 70 11.89 -20.99 -7.84
N ALA A 71 11.02 -21.49 -6.95
CA ALA A 71 10.71 -20.88 -5.66
C ALA A 71 11.96 -20.52 -4.83
N SER A 72 13.01 -21.34 -4.88
CA SER A 72 14.26 -21.05 -4.17
C SER A 72 15.01 -19.84 -4.74
N ALA A 73 14.97 -19.64 -6.06
CA ALA A 73 15.56 -18.47 -6.71
C ALA A 73 14.74 -17.20 -6.37
N VAL A 74 13.42 -17.30 -6.38
CA VAL A 74 12.52 -16.21 -5.96
C VAL A 74 12.80 -15.81 -4.52
N ARG A 75 12.84 -16.76 -3.57
CA ARG A 75 13.08 -16.46 -2.14
C ARG A 75 14.38 -15.70 -1.87
N ARG A 76 15.44 -15.94 -2.64
CA ARG A 76 16.71 -15.21 -2.50
C ARG A 76 16.64 -13.75 -2.96
N LYS A 77 15.64 -13.40 -3.78
CA LYS A 77 15.47 -12.06 -4.37
C LYS A 77 14.44 -11.21 -3.65
N VAL A 78 13.63 -11.82 -2.76
CA VAL A 78 12.52 -11.15 -2.10
C VAL A 78 12.77 -10.96 -0.61
N GLY A 79 12.43 -9.79 -0.10
CA GLY A 79 12.25 -9.53 1.32
C GLY A 79 10.76 -9.50 1.66
N ILE A 80 10.40 -9.95 2.86
CA ILE A 80 9.00 -10.04 3.25
C ILE A 80 8.83 -9.52 4.66
N ILE A 81 7.88 -8.60 4.82
CA ILE A 81 7.41 -8.14 6.12
C ILE A 81 5.95 -8.56 6.25
N PHE A 82 5.71 -9.62 7.03
CA PHE A 82 4.36 -10.14 7.26
C PHE A 82 3.60 -9.28 8.26
N GLN A 83 2.27 -9.38 8.24
CA GLN A 83 1.39 -8.71 9.21
C GLN A 83 1.70 -9.10 10.66
N ARG A 84 2.04 -10.36 10.92
CA ARG A 84 2.44 -10.85 12.24
C ARG A 84 3.95 -11.09 12.31
N PRO A 85 4.64 -10.54 13.31
CA PRO A 85 6.06 -10.78 13.50
C PRO A 85 6.41 -12.27 13.64
N SER A 86 7.45 -12.70 12.90
CA SER A 86 7.96 -14.08 12.91
C SER A 86 9.36 -14.16 13.52
N LEU A 87 9.55 -13.48 14.67
CA LEU A 87 10.81 -13.44 15.41
C LEU A 87 10.91 -14.55 16.44
N ASP A 88 12.09 -15.16 16.57
CA ASP A 88 12.36 -16.09 17.69
C ASP A 88 12.55 -15.30 18.98
N ARG A 89 11.63 -15.52 19.92
CA ARG A 89 11.60 -14.79 21.20
C ARG A 89 12.72 -15.17 22.16
N ASN A 90 13.41 -16.30 21.94
CA ASN A 90 14.52 -16.77 22.77
C ASN A 90 15.85 -16.12 22.37
N LEU A 91 15.89 -15.46 21.23
CA LEU A 91 17.07 -14.80 20.69
C LEU A 91 17.02 -13.29 20.91
N THR A 92 18.18 -12.66 20.78
CA THR A 92 18.27 -11.20 20.66
C THR A 92 17.83 -10.74 19.27
N GLY A 93 17.59 -9.45 19.09
CA GLY A 93 17.30 -8.87 17.79
C GLY A 93 18.40 -9.15 16.78
N GLU A 94 19.66 -8.91 17.17
CA GLU A 94 20.82 -9.16 16.31
C GLU A 94 20.92 -10.64 15.89
N GLU A 95 20.72 -11.58 16.80
CA GLU A 95 20.74 -13.01 16.48
C GLU A 95 19.65 -13.37 15.47
N ASN A 96 18.45 -12.84 15.59
CA ASN A 96 17.39 -13.01 14.58
C ASN A 96 17.84 -12.51 13.19
N VAL A 97 18.48 -11.33 13.12
CA VAL A 97 19.00 -10.77 11.86
C VAL A 97 20.16 -11.60 11.32
N ARG A 98 21.10 -12.01 12.20
CA ARG A 98 22.29 -12.80 11.84
C ARG A 98 21.91 -14.16 11.26
N PHE A 99 21.03 -14.90 11.92
CA PHE A 99 20.57 -16.18 11.42
C PHE A 99 19.86 -16.04 10.06
N HIS A 100 19.07 -15.01 9.89
CA HIS A 100 18.41 -14.72 8.62
C HIS A 100 19.45 -14.44 7.51
N ALA A 101 20.44 -13.59 7.77
CA ALA A 101 21.50 -13.26 6.83
C ALA A 101 22.32 -14.50 6.41
N VAL A 102 22.58 -15.40 7.36
CA VAL A 102 23.25 -16.68 7.10
C VAL A 102 22.37 -17.62 6.27
N LEU A 103 21.08 -17.75 6.61
CA LEU A 103 20.13 -18.59 5.87
C LEU A 103 19.98 -18.16 4.40
N TYR A 104 20.03 -16.85 4.16
CA TYR A 104 20.00 -16.28 2.80
C TYR A 104 21.37 -16.35 2.08
N GLY A 105 22.41 -16.84 2.77
CA GLY A 105 23.75 -16.99 2.18
C GLY A 105 24.46 -15.67 1.92
N VAL A 106 24.03 -14.57 2.56
CA VAL A 106 24.61 -13.23 2.36
C VAL A 106 25.90 -13.08 3.13
N TYR A 107 25.96 -13.68 4.32
CA TYR A 107 27.12 -13.65 5.19
C TYR A 107 27.44 -15.05 5.73
N PRO A 108 28.72 -15.38 5.95
CA PRO A 108 29.11 -16.65 6.56
C PRO A 108 28.62 -16.71 8.03
N TYR A 109 28.37 -17.91 8.51
CA TYR A 109 28.03 -18.11 9.92
C TYR A 109 29.18 -17.73 10.84
N ALA A 110 28.88 -16.97 11.88
CA ALA A 110 29.77 -16.77 13.03
C ALA A 110 28.94 -16.88 14.34
N PRO A 111 29.55 -17.44 15.42
CA PRO A 111 28.83 -17.71 16.66
C PRO A 111 28.45 -16.45 17.45
N SER A 112 29.04 -15.30 17.15
CA SER A 112 28.73 -14.04 17.81
C SER A 112 28.83 -12.85 16.86
N TYR A 113 28.15 -11.75 17.18
CA TYR A 113 28.20 -10.48 16.43
C TYR A 113 29.63 -9.97 16.21
N ARG A 114 30.50 -10.08 17.22
CA ARG A 114 31.89 -9.60 17.16
C ARG A 114 32.72 -10.34 16.12
N LEU A 115 32.40 -11.61 15.84
CA LEU A 115 33.09 -12.45 14.86
C LEU A 115 32.50 -12.36 13.46
N MET A 116 31.37 -11.68 13.31
CA MET A 116 30.80 -11.40 11.97
C MET A 116 31.69 -10.42 11.21
N PRO A 117 31.67 -10.45 9.85
CA PRO A 117 32.38 -9.48 9.02
C PRO A 117 32.04 -8.03 9.39
N SER A 118 32.98 -7.10 9.22
CA SER A 118 32.76 -5.67 9.48
C SER A 118 31.58 -5.13 8.69
N GLU A 119 31.47 -5.54 7.42
CA GLU A 119 30.36 -5.16 6.53
C GLU A 119 28.98 -5.55 7.11
N TYR A 120 28.84 -6.74 7.69
CA TYR A 120 27.62 -7.14 8.37
C TYR A 120 27.30 -6.23 9.56
N ARG A 121 28.32 -5.97 10.39
CA ARG A 121 28.16 -5.17 11.60
C ARG A 121 27.75 -3.72 11.29
N GLU A 122 28.39 -3.13 10.28
CA GLU A 122 28.05 -1.79 9.81
C GLU A 122 26.64 -1.74 9.23
N HIS A 123 26.26 -2.74 8.43
CA HIS A 123 24.94 -2.82 7.82
C HIS A 123 23.83 -3.00 8.87
N VAL A 124 24.02 -3.88 9.86
CA VAL A 124 23.06 -4.03 10.98
C VAL A 124 22.93 -2.74 11.77
N ALA A 125 24.06 -2.09 12.10
CA ALA A 125 24.04 -0.83 12.84
C ALA A 125 23.34 0.28 12.08
N GLN A 126 23.58 0.39 10.76
CA GLN A 126 22.91 1.34 9.89
C GLN A 126 21.39 1.10 9.88
N LEU A 127 20.96 -0.14 9.59
CA LEU A 127 19.55 -0.49 9.53
C LEU A 127 18.84 -0.27 10.87
N ALA A 128 19.47 -0.68 11.98
CA ALA A 128 18.92 -0.48 13.32
C ALA A 128 18.78 1.00 13.69
N SER A 129 19.75 1.83 13.29
CA SER A 129 19.70 3.29 13.49
C SER A 129 18.55 3.93 12.70
N ILE A 130 18.39 3.56 11.42
CA ILE A 130 17.36 4.12 10.53
C ILE A 130 15.95 3.85 11.08
N VAL A 131 15.68 2.64 11.54
CA VAL A 131 14.37 2.30 12.12
C VAL A 131 14.22 2.78 13.59
N GLY A 132 15.25 3.39 14.16
CA GLY A 132 15.25 3.88 15.54
C GLY A 132 15.21 2.75 16.58
N LEU A 133 15.88 1.62 16.32
CA LEU A 133 16.14 0.57 17.28
C LEU A 133 17.48 0.80 18.00
N GLY A 134 18.49 1.35 17.30
CA GLY A 134 19.82 1.56 17.88
C GLY A 134 20.36 0.32 18.56
N ASP A 135 20.87 0.50 19.79
CA ASP A 135 21.45 -0.59 20.59
C ASP A 135 20.43 -1.62 21.10
N GLU A 136 19.14 -1.30 21.06
CA GLU A 136 18.08 -2.25 21.41
C GLU A 136 18.08 -3.50 20.51
N VAL A 137 18.72 -3.45 19.35
CA VAL A 137 18.92 -4.62 18.48
C VAL A 137 19.64 -5.76 19.20
N PHE A 138 20.42 -5.49 20.25
CA PHE A 138 21.11 -6.50 21.07
C PHE A 138 20.28 -7.01 22.24
N ALA A 139 19.11 -6.42 22.52
CA ALA A 139 18.23 -6.87 23.59
C ALA A 139 17.45 -8.15 23.19
N PRO A 140 17.06 -9.00 24.16
CA PRO A 140 16.25 -10.18 23.90
C PRO A 140 14.87 -9.82 23.38
N ILE A 141 14.37 -10.53 22.35
CA ILE A 141 13.05 -10.26 21.72
C ILE A 141 11.89 -10.31 22.72
N ARG A 142 12.00 -11.11 23.78
CA ARG A 142 10.96 -11.17 24.84
C ARG A 142 10.73 -9.84 25.57
N THR A 143 11.67 -8.90 25.48
CA THR A 143 11.57 -7.56 26.09
C THR A 143 11.02 -6.51 25.10
N TYR A 144 10.82 -6.89 23.82
CA TYR A 144 10.39 -5.95 22.80
C TYR A 144 8.90 -5.60 22.92
N SER A 145 8.59 -4.34 22.67
CA SER A 145 7.23 -3.92 22.37
C SER A 145 6.82 -4.42 20.97
N GLY A 146 5.54 -4.35 20.65
CA GLY A 146 5.05 -4.67 19.30
C GLY A 146 5.72 -3.82 18.22
N GLY A 147 5.88 -2.51 18.47
CA GLY A 147 6.58 -1.60 17.56
C GLY A 147 8.06 -1.94 17.39
N MET A 148 8.78 -2.29 18.46
CA MET A 148 10.18 -2.73 18.35
C MET A 148 10.31 -4.03 17.54
N SER A 149 9.40 -4.98 17.75
CA SER A 149 9.36 -6.22 16.96
C SER A 149 9.16 -5.93 15.48
N ARG A 150 8.29 -4.97 15.14
CA ARG A 150 8.04 -4.55 13.75
C ARG A 150 9.27 -3.90 13.13
N LYS A 151 9.92 -3.00 13.84
CA LYS A 151 11.19 -2.38 13.43
C LYS A 151 12.27 -3.42 13.13
N LEU A 152 12.39 -4.44 13.97
CA LEU A 152 13.36 -5.50 13.76
C LEU A 152 13.04 -6.37 12.54
N GLU A 153 11.77 -6.65 12.26
CA GLU A 153 11.38 -7.36 11.03
C GLU A 153 11.79 -6.60 9.78
N ILE A 154 11.71 -5.27 9.81
CA ILE A 154 12.18 -4.42 8.71
C ILE A 154 13.69 -4.60 8.54
N VAL A 155 14.49 -4.47 9.62
CA VAL A 155 15.94 -4.71 9.58
C VAL A 155 16.26 -6.09 9.01
N ARG A 156 15.58 -7.12 9.50
CA ARG A 156 15.78 -8.51 9.06
C ARG A 156 15.46 -8.69 7.58
N SER A 157 14.37 -8.08 7.10
CA SER A 157 13.93 -8.24 5.71
C SER A 157 14.80 -7.48 4.71
N LEU A 158 15.60 -6.53 5.16
CA LEU A 158 16.46 -5.69 4.33
C LEU A 158 17.94 -6.10 4.36
N ILE A 159 18.34 -6.93 5.34
CA ILE A 159 19.75 -7.31 5.52
C ILE A 159 20.36 -8.02 4.31
N HIS A 160 19.55 -8.72 3.53
CA HIS A 160 19.99 -9.43 2.32
C HIS A 160 19.81 -8.63 1.02
N ARG A 161 19.46 -7.32 1.11
CA ARG A 161 19.31 -6.38 -0.02
C ARG A 161 18.40 -6.94 -1.12
N PRO A 162 17.12 -7.19 -0.82
CA PRO A 162 16.20 -7.82 -1.77
C PRO A 162 15.96 -6.93 -2.99
N LYS A 163 15.72 -7.54 -4.17
CA LYS A 163 15.27 -6.82 -5.37
C LYS A 163 13.79 -6.41 -5.29
N VAL A 164 12.99 -7.22 -4.59
CA VAL A 164 11.57 -6.97 -4.37
C VAL A 164 11.28 -7.07 -2.87
N LEU A 165 10.60 -6.08 -2.33
CA LEU A 165 10.16 -6.04 -0.95
C LEU A 165 8.63 -6.12 -0.89
N PHE A 166 8.12 -7.18 -0.27
CA PHE A 166 6.71 -7.36 0.02
C PHE A 166 6.39 -6.89 1.42
N LEU A 167 5.41 -6.00 1.54
CA LEU A 167 4.99 -5.37 2.79
C LEU A 167 3.50 -5.68 3.02
N ASP A 168 3.20 -6.56 3.98
CA ASP A 168 1.82 -6.85 4.36
C ASP A 168 1.42 -6.01 5.57
N GLU A 169 0.70 -4.91 5.33
CA GLU A 169 0.28 -3.91 6.33
C GLU A 169 1.45 -3.43 7.22
N PRO A 170 2.53 -2.84 6.64
CA PRO A 170 3.80 -2.63 7.35
C PRO A 170 3.72 -1.65 8.51
N THR A 171 2.77 -0.73 8.49
CA THR A 171 2.65 0.34 9.50
C THR A 171 1.68 0.02 10.61
N SER A 172 1.01 -1.13 10.53
CA SER A 172 0.09 -1.57 11.59
C SER A 172 0.80 -1.66 12.94
N GLY A 173 0.27 -0.93 13.95
CA GLY A 173 0.84 -0.88 15.30
C GLY A 173 2.07 0.03 15.46
N LEU A 174 2.47 0.80 14.43
CA LEU A 174 3.50 1.83 14.54
C LEU A 174 2.89 3.19 14.94
N ASP A 175 3.63 3.94 15.76
CA ASP A 175 3.34 5.35 16.01
C ASP A 175 3.65 6.23 14.77
N ALA A 176 3.12 7.45 14.75
CA ALA A 176 3.28 8.36 13.63
C ALA A 176 4.75 8.72 13.29
N PRO A 177 5.66 8.96 14.27
CA PRO A 177 7.07 9.16 13.98
C PRO A 177 7.73 7.93 13.34
N SER A 178 7.47 6.73 13.89
CA SER A 178 8.03 5.47 13.36
C SER A 178 7.52 5.17 11.95
N ARG A 179 6.23 5.45 11.67
CA ARG A 179 5.65 5.32 10.33
C ARG A 179 6.35 6.22 9.33
N ARG A 180 6.53 7.51 9.64
CA ARG A 180 7.27 8.46 8.78
C ARG A 180 8.71 8.03 8.52
N ALA A 181 9.42 7.57 9.57
CA ALA A 181 10.79 7.08 9.43
C ALA A 181 10.86 5.85 8.52
N LEU A 182 9.91 4.93 8.64
CA LEU A 182 9.82 3.76 7.77
C LEU A 182 9.64 4.17 6.30
N TRP A 183 8.69 5.07 6.01
CA TRP A 183 8.43 5.52 4.63
C TRP A 183 9.63 6.23 4.03
N ALA A 184 10.25 7.16 4.76
CA ALA A 184 11.46 7.84 4.31
C ALA A 184 12.59 6.85 3.98
N TYR A 185 12.75 5.81 4.80
CA TYR A 185 13.74 4.78 4.56
C TYR A 185 13.41 3.89 3.35
N LEU A 186 12.17 3.45 3.21
CA LEU A 186 11.74 2.66 2.05
C LEU A 186 11.96 3.43 0.75
N GLU A 187 11.67 4.72 0.74
CA GLU A 187 11.92 5.58 -0.41
C GLU A 187 13.42 5.72 -0.71
N GLN A 188 14.27 5.83 0.33
CA GLN A 188 15.72 5.82 0.16
C GLN A 188 16.22 4.51 -0.47
N VAL A 189 15.80 3.35 0.08
CA VAL A 189 16.17 2.02 -0.45
C VAL A 189 15.71 1.85 -1.89
N ARG A 190 14.50 2.32 -2.20
CA ARG A 190 13.95 2.29 -3.57
C ARG A 190 14.85 3.07 -4.53
N ARG A 191 15.24 4.29 -4.18
CA ARG A 191 16.06 5.15 -5.03
C ARG A 191 17.50 4.64 -5.17
N GLU A 192 18.13 4.23 -4.08
CA GLU A 192 19.56 3.85 -4.07
C GLU A 192 19.79 2.44 -4.67
N ALA A 193 18.91 1.48 -4.37
CA ALA A 193 19.05 0.08 -4.78
C ALA A 193 18.13 -0.34 -5.92
N ASN A 194 17.29 0.56 -6.44
CA ASN A 194 16.22 0.27 -7.41
C ASN A 194 15.32 -0.91 -6.95
N THR A 195 15.06 -0.96 -5.64
CA THR A 195 14.23 -2.02 -5.04
C THR A 195 12.77 -1.79 -5.40
N THR A 196 12.11 -2.83 -5.93
CA THR A 196 10.67 -2.80 -6.19
C THR A 196 9.92 -3.05 -4.89
N ILE A 197 8.88 -2.26 -4.61
CA ILE A 197 8.07 -2.39 -3.40
C ILE A 197 6.65 -2.77 -3.79
N LEU A 198 6.13 -3.86 -3.23
CA LEU A 198 4.72 -4.22 -3.28
C LEU A 198 4.14 -4.19 -1.88
N LEU A 199 3.22 -3.25 -1.65
CA LEU A 199 2.54 -3.02 -0.39
C LEU A 199 1.12 -3.58 -0.44
N THR A 200 0.67 -4.27 0.61
CA THR A 200 -0.77 -4.38 0.86
C THR A 200 -1.16 -3.42 1.97
N THR A 201 -2.24 -2.74 1.79
CA THR A 201 -2.79 -1.84 2.79
C THR A 201 -4.31 -1.74 2.67
N HIS A 202 -4.94 -1.32 3.74
CA HIS A 202 -6.30 -0.80 3.77
C HIS A 202 -6.31 0.70 4.11
N TYR A 203 -5.12 1.31 4.29
CA TYR A 203 -4.95 2.74 4.51
C TYR A 203 -4.74 3.45 3.18
N LEU A 204 -5.67 4.30 2.82
CA LEU A 204 -5.66 5.04 1.55
C LEU A 204 -4.50 6.02 1.45
N GLU A 205 -4.12 6.64 2.57
CA GLU A 205 -2.96 7.53 2.65
C GLU A 205 -1.64 6.84 2.23
N GLU A 206 -1.49 5.54 2.54
CA GLU A 206 -0.32 4.77 2.14
C GLU A 206 -0.34 4.41 0.65
N ALA A 207 -1.53 4.10 0.13
CA ALA A 207 -1.71 3.80 -1.28
C ALA A 207 -1.52 5.04 -2.15
N GLU A 208 -1.83 6.24 -1.64
CA GLU A 208 -1.67 7.51 -2.37
C GLU A 208 -0.20 7.85 -2.68
N GLU A 209 0.73 7.35 -1.88
CA GLU A 209 2.19 7.49 -2.12
C GLU A 209 2.74 6.51 -3.16
N ALA A 210 1.93 5.54 -3.62
CA ALA A 210 2.37 4.56 -4.61
C ALA A 210 2.40 5.14 -6.03
N ASP A 211 3.30 4.61 -6.88
CA ASP A 211 3.33 4.95 -8.30
C ASP A 211 2.07 4.42 -9.02
N ARG A 212 1.62 3.21 -8.63
CA ARG A 212 0.37 2.61 -9.11
C ARG A 212 -0.33 1.83 -8.01
N ILE A 213 -1.65 1.81 -8.11
CA ILE A 213 -2.55 1.12 -7.19
C ILE A 213 -3.33 0.07 -7.98
N CYS A 214 -3.42 -1.14 -7.44
CA CYS A 214 -4.35 -2.17 -7.87
C CYS A 214 -5.40 -2.34 -6.77
N ILE A 215 -6.64 -1.98 -7.08
CA ILE A 215 -7.76 -2.18 -6.16
C ILE A 215 -8.32 -3.58 -6.41
N ILE A 216 -8.36 -4.40 -5.34
CA ILE A 216 -8.93 -5.73 -5.39
C ILE A 216 -10.11 -5.85 -4.43
N ASP A 217 -11.15 -6.54 -4.91
CA ASP A 217 -12.29 -6.92 -4.09
C ASP A 217 -12.77 -8.32 -4.48
N HIS A 218 -13.20 -9.10 -3.49
CA HIS A 218 -13.66 -10.48 -3.69
C HIS A 218 -12.73 -11.35 -4.57
N GLY A 219 -11.40 -11.12 -4.44
CA GLY A 219 -10.37 -11.85 -5.19
C GLY A 219 -10.16 -11.39 -6.63
N ARG A 220 -10.81 -10.32 -7.09
CA ARG A 220 -10.72 -9.80 -8.46
C ARG A 220 -10.10 -8.40 -8.48
N VAL A 221 -9.44 -8.06 -9.58
CA VAL A 221 -8.99 -6.69 -9.84
C VAL A 221 -10.20 -5.88 -10.29
N ILE A 222 -10.49 -4.81 -9.55
CA ILE A 222 -11.59 -3.88 -9.86
C ILE A 222 -11.06 -2.64 -10.60
N SER A 223 -9.88 -2.14 -10.16
CA SER A 223 -9.25 -0.99 -10.81
C SER A 223 -7.73 -1.10 -10.73
N LEU A 224 -7.03 -0.57 -11.73
CA LEU A 224 -5.57 -0.56 -11.80
C LEU A 224 -5.12 0.71 -12.53
N GLY A 225 -4.37 1.56 -11.85
CA GLY A 225 -3.87 2.82 -12.41
C GLY A 225 -2.98 3.57 -11.45
N THR A 226 -2.54 4.75 -11.83
CA THR A 226 -1.93 5.72 -10.92
C THR A 226 -3.00 6.28 -9.97
N PRO A 227 -2.62 6.80 -8.78
CA PRO A 227 -3.58 7.47 -7.90
C PRO A 227 -4.38 8.58 -8.61
N ALA A 228 -3.73 9.31 -9.53
CA ALA A 228 -4.38 10.37 -10.29
C ALA A 228 -5.40 9.83 -11.29
N GLU A 229 -5.09 8.76 -12.03
CA GLU A 229 -6.02 8.11 -12.96
C GLU A 229 -7.25 7.57 -12.22
N ILE A 230 -7.05 6.85 -11.11
CA ILE A 230 -8.15 6.29 -10.31
C ILE A 230 -9.06 7.40 -9.76
N LYS A 231 -8.50 8.53 -9.32
CA LYS A 231 -9.29 9.68 -8.86
C LYS A 231 -10.06 10.35 -10.00
N ALA A 232 -9.43 10.52 -11.15
CA ALA A 232 -10.04 11.21 -12.29
C ALA A 232 -11.20 10.44 -12.94
N ASP A 233 -11.13 9.10 -12.94
CA ASP A 233 -12.13 8.25 -13.58
C ASP A 233 -13.45 8.15 -12.78
N LEU A 234 -13.45 8.51 -11.49
CA LEU A 234 -14.50 8.10 -10.58
C LEU A 234 -15.14 9.24 -9.78
N VAL A 235 -14.47 10.36 -9.62
CA VAL A 235 -15.00 11.46 -8.78
C VAL A 235 -14.99 12.78 -9.53
N GLU A 236 -16.15 13.38 -9.64
CA GLU A 236 -16.31 14.71 -10.23
C GLU A 236 -15.81 15.80 -9.26
N GLU A 237 -14.99 16.71 -9.78
CA GLU A 237 -14.61 17.90 -9.04
C GLU A 237 -15.83 18.80 -8.83
N TYR A 238 -16.05 19.25 -7.58
CA TYR A 238 -17.12 20.15 -7.24
C TYR A 238 -16.69 21.28 -6.32
N VAL A 239 -17.47 22.34 -6.30
CA VAL A 239 -17.33 23.46 -5.38
C VAL A 239 -18.56 23.54 -4.50
N LEU A 240 -18.36 23.65 -3.19
CA LEU A 240 -19.41 24.00 -2.24
C LEU A 240 -19.42 25.51 -2.06
N VAL A 241 -20.55 26.15 -2.35
CA VAL A 241 -20.77 27.58 -2.11
C VAL A 241 -22.01 27.78 -1.25
N ASP A 242 -21.98 28.78 -0.38
CA ASP A 242 -23.15 29.22 0.38
C ASP A 242 -23.17 30.72 0.51
N ALA A 243 -24.34 31.27 0.68
CA ALA A 243 -24.58 32.69 0.97
C ALA A 243 -25.25 32.87 2.33
N ALA A 244 -25.42 34.11 2.77
CA ALA A 244 -26.20 34.38 3.96
C ALA A 244 -27.64 33.80 3.81
N PRO A 245 -28.29 33.30 4.89
CA PRO A 245 -29.59 32.62 4.79
C PRO A 245 -30.65 33.41 4.00
N SER A 246 -30.61 34.74 4.09
CA SER A 246 -31.53 35.64 3.36
C SER A 246 -31.22 35.73 1.84
N GLN A 247 -30.05 35.29 1.40
CA GLN A 247 -29.60 35.37 0.01
C GLN A 247 -29.49 34.00 -0.68
N ARG A 248 -29.76 32.90 0.04
CA ARG A 248 -29.69 31.53 -0.53
C ARG A 248 -30.61 31.35 -1.73
N SER A 249 -31.84 31.87 -1.66
CA SER A 249 -32.79 31.79 -2.78
C SER A 249 -32.31 32.57 -4.01
N SER A 250 -31.64 33.70 -3.82
CA SER A 250 -31.05 34.48 -4.90
C SER A 250 -29.86 33.74 -5.52
N LEU A 251 -29.01 33.16 -4.67
CA LEU A 251 -27.88 32.32 -5.14
C LEU A 251 -28.39 31.13 -5.92
N ALA A 252 -29.39 30.41 -5.46
CA ALA A 252 -29.96 29.26 -6.19
C ALA A 252 -30.48 29.65 -7.57
N ALA A 253 -31.21 30.77 -7.66
CA ALA A 253 -31.72 31.29 -8.94
C ALA A 253 -30.59 31.72 -9.89
N GLU A 254 -29.56 32.35 -9.37
CA GLU A 254 -28.36 32.74 -10.11
C GLU A 254 -27.61 31.53 -10.66
N LEU A 255 -27.34 30.50 -9.83
CA LEU A 255 -26.68 29.24 -10.25
C LEU A 255 -27.48 28.55 -11.37
N ALA A 256 -28.79 28.47 -11.25
CA ALA A 256 -29.66 27.95 -12.29
C ALA A 256 -29.58 28.76 -13.59
N GLY A 257 -29.55 30.11 -13.48
CA GLY A 257 -29.42 31.01 -14.63
C GLY A 257 -28.07 30.89 -15.35
N LEU A 258 -27.01 30.54 -14.63
CA LEU A 258 -25.66 30.28 -15.18
C LEU A 258 -25.51 28.87 -15.79
N GLY A 259 -26.56 28.05 -15.74
CA GLY A 259 -26.52 26.66 -16.21
C GLY A 259 -25.55 25.79 -15.43
N LEU A 260 -25.40 26.07 -14.13
CA LEU A 260 -24.59 25.29 -13.22
C LEU A 260 -25.47 24.23 -12.55
N SER A 261 -25.07 22.97 -12.63
CA SER A 261 -25.74 21.88 -11.91
C SER A 261 -25.43 22.05 -10.42
N ALA A 262 -26.39 22.57 -9.67
CA ALA A 262 -26.26 22.77 -8.23
C ALA A 262 -27.25 21.89 -7.48
N SER A 263 -26.79 21.22 -6.41
CA SER A 263 -27.62 20.39 -5.53
C SER A 263 -27.49 20.84 -4.06
N GLY A 264 -28.54 20.59 -3.27
CA GLY A 264 -28.62 20.97 -1.86
C GLY A 264 -29.40 22.27 -1.63
N ASP A 265 -29.76 22.51 -0.35
CA ASP A 265 -30.52 23.69 0.10
C ASP A 265 -29.60 24.74 0.77
N GLY A 266 -28.28 24.56 0.62
CA GLY A 266 -27.19 25.36 1.19
C GLY A 266 -26.44 24.64 2.32
N PRO A 267 -25.14 24.48 2.19
CA PRO A 267 -24.32 24.90 1.04
C PRO A 267 -24.65 24.12 -0.27
N PHE A 268 -24.59 24.84 -1.40
CA PHE A 268 -24.85 24.29 -2.71
C PHE A 268 -23.60 23.58 -3.25
N ARG A 269 -23.75 22.34 -3.70
CA ARG A 269 -22.71 21.59 -4.42
C ARG A 269 -22.84 21.89 -5.92
N ILE A 270 -21.80 22.45 -6.52
CA ILE A 270 -21.71 22.78 -7.95
C ILE A 270 -20.68 21.86 -8.59
N GLU A 271 -21.13 21.04 -9.53
CA GLU A 271 -20.25 20.20 -10.36
C GLU A 271 -19.52 21.06 -11.39
N LEU A 272 -18.18 20.88 -11.48
CA LEU A 272 -17.37 21.73 -12.34
C LEU A 272 -17.51 21.40 -13.82
N ASN A 273 -17.81 20.14 -14.17
CA ASN A 273 -18.05 19.67 -15.56
C ASN A 273 -17.00 20.21 -16.56
N GLY A 274 -15.71 20.16 -16.20
CA GLY A 274 -14.58 20.65 -17.01
C GLY A 274 -14.35 22.17 -16.92
N ARG A 275 -15.13 22.92 -16.13
CA ARG A 275 -14.88 24.35 -15.83
C ARG A 275 -13.86 24.48 -14.72
N THR A 276 -13.11 25.56 -14.70
CA THR A 276 -12.22 25.85 -13.54
C THR A 276 -13.03 26.44 -12.39
N THR A 277 -12.65 26.13 -11.15
CA THR A 277 -13.21 26.76 -9.93
C THR A 277 -13.24 28.30 -10.05
N HIS A 278 -12.16 28.88 -10.59
CA HIS A 278 -12.07 30.34 -10.79
C HIS A 278 -13.18 30.85 -11.73
N ALA A 279 -13.43 30.14 -12.83
CA ALA A 279 -14.47 30.55 -13.78
C ALA A 279 -15.87 30.49 -13.17
N VAL A 280 -16.14 29.46 -12.38
CA VAL A 280 -17.42 29.30 -11.67
C VAL A 280 -17.58 30.42 -10.63
N LEU A 281 -16.60 30.63 -9.76
CA LEU A 281 -16.68 31.64 -8.71
C LEU A 281 -16.77 33.06 -9.27
N LYS A 282 -16.09 33.35 -10.37
CA LYS A 282 -16.12 34.67 -11.03
C LYS A 282 -17.49 34.98 -11.66
N ALA A 283 -18.26 33.98 -11.99
CA ALA A 283 -19.59 34.14 -12.60
C ALA A 283 -20.70 34.40 -11.58
N ILE A 284 -20.43 34.23 -10.29
CA ILE A 284 -21.40 34.41 -9.20
C ILE A 284 -21.27 35.83 -8.63
N ASP A 285 -22.33 36.62 -8.72
CA ASP A 285 -22.39 37.97 -8.19
C ASP A 285 -22.89 38.01 -6.74
N THR A 286 -23.71 37.01 -6.31
CA THR A 286 -24.20 36.92 -4.93
C THR A 286 -23.04 36.76 -3.95
N PRO A 287 -22.96 37.62 -2.87
CA PRO A 287 -21.89 37.49 -1.89
C PRO A 287 -21.87 36.12 -1.21
N LEU A 288 -20.76 35.42 -1.33
CA LEU A 288 -20.58 34.09 -0.77
C LEU A 288 -20.02 34.16 0.65
N THR A 289 -20.60 33.39 1.57
CA THR A 289 -20.13 33.22 2.96
C THR A 289 -19.30 31.96 3.14
N VAL A 290 -19.49 30.97 2.26
CA VAL A 290 -18.72 29.72 2.23
C VAL A 290 -18.27 29.46 0.80
N VAL A 291 -17.00 29.14 0.65
CA VAL A 291 -16.42 28.58 -0.57
C VAL A 291 -15.49 27.46 -0.14
N ARG A 292 -15.76 26.25 -0.58
CA ARG A 292 -14.88 25.09 -0.39
C ARG A 292 -14.74 24.37 -1.71
N THR A 293 -13.51 24.10 -2.12
CA THR A 293 -13.22 23.26 -3.27
C THR A 293 -13.08 21.83 -2.77
N HIS A 294 -13.72 20.90 -3.45
CA HIS A 294 -13.49 19.47 -3.24
C HIS A 294 -12.71 18.95 -4.45
N ALA A 295 -11.45 18.62 -4.23
CA ALA A 295 -10.67 17.84 -5.17
C ALA A 295 -10.91 16.35 -4.86
N PRO A 296 -11.08 15.49 -5.87
CA PRO A 296 -11.26 14.06 -5.67
C PRO A 296 -10.17 13.48 -4.79
N SER A 297 -10.55 12.84 -3.70
CA SER A 297 -9.65 12.07 -2.88
C SER A 297 -9.63 10.59 -3.32
N LEU A 298 -8.58 9.87 -2.98
CA LEU A 298 -8.54 8.42 -3.22
C LEU A 298 -9.62 7.72 -2.39
N GLU A 299 -10.04 8.30 -1.25
CA GLU A 299 -11.12 7.78 -0.42
C GLU A 299 -12.47 7.84 -1.13
N ASP A 300 -12.78 8.97 -1.77
CA ASP A 300 -14.02 9.12 -2.55
C ASP A 300 -14.06 8.11 -3.70
N ALA A 301 -12.97 8.01 -4.45
CA ALA A 301 -12.84 7.05 -5.55
C ALA A 301 -12.97 5.60 -5.08
N TYR A 302 -12.33 5.26 -3.97
CA TYR A 302 -12.38 3.92 -3.39
C TYR A 302 -13.78 3.52 -2.95
N LEU A 303 -14.50 4.43 -2.26
CA LEU A 303 -15.87 4.18 -1.80
C LEU A 303 -16.82 3.97 -2.99
N GLU A 304 -16.65 4.73 -4.07
CA GLU A 304 -17.44 4.57 -5.28
C GLU A 304 -17.17 3.26 -6.01
N ILE A 305 -15.88 2.85 -6.11
CA ILE A 305 -15.49 1.58 -6.72
C ILE A 305 -16.11 0.40 -5.96
N ILE A 306 -15.98 0.38 -4.63
CA ILE A 306 -16.49 -0.72 -3.81
C ILE A 306 -18.02 -0.73 -3.81
N GLY A 307 -18.68 0.43 -3.76
CA GLY A 307 -20.14 0.53 -3.84
C GLY A 307 -20.69 -0.07 -5.14
N ARG A 308 -20.09 0.22 -6.29
CA ARG A 308 -20.45 -0.38 -7.59
C ARG A 308 -20.23 -1.89 -7.61
N SER A 309 -19.15 -2.38 -6.99
CA SER A 309 -18.84 -3.82 -6.92
C SER A 309 -19.88 -4.60 -6.10
N GLU A 310 -20.44 -3.98 -5.06
CA GLU A 310 -21.51 -4.60 -4.23
C GLU A 310 -22.85 -4.67 -4.99
N GLU A 311 -23.19 -3.67 -5.80
CA GLU A 311 -24.40 -3.63 -6.62
C GLU A 311 -24.36 -4.71 -7.71
N ASP A 312 -23.23 -4.85 -8.44
CA ASP A 312 -23.03 -5.86 -9.47
C ASP A 312 -22.99 -7.31 -8.89
N GLY A 313 -22.61 -7.47 -7.63
CA GLY A 313 -22.54 -8.76 -6.94
C GLY A 313 -23.89 -9.27 -6.40
N THR A 314 -24.93 -8.42 -6.37
CA THR A 314 -26.28 -8.80 -5.84
C THR A 314 -27.19 -9.39 -6.91
N ASP A 315 -26.84 -9.27 -8.18
CA ASP A 315 -27.64 -9.78 -9.33
C ASP A 315 -27.13 -11.11 -9.92
N ALA A 316 -26.22 -11.84 -9.23
CA ALA A 316 -25.65 -13.11 -9.72
C ALA A 316 -25.93 -14.33 -8.85
#